data_96732f931d7d61306fdf2fd712f97134
#
_entry.id   96732f931d7d61306fdf2fd712f97134
#
_cell.length_a   1.000
_cell.length_b   1.000
_cell.length_c   1.000
_cell.angle_alpha   90.00
_cell.angle_beta   90.00
_cell.angle_gamma   90.00
#
_symmetry.space_group_name_H-M   'P 1'
#
loop_
_entity.id
_entity.type
_entity.pdbx_description
1 polymer ?
#
loop_
_entity_poly.entity_id
_entity_poly.type
_entity_poly.pdbx_seq_one_letter_code
_entity_poly.pdbx_strand_id
1 'polypeptide(L)'
;NAWQRKNHIVSMTGDGVNDSPALKAANIGVAMGISGTDVAKDVSDMILLNDSFTTITAAIKEGRKVYRNIQKVIQFLLVGNIAEITTLFIATLFNWDAPLLAVHVLWVNLATASLPALALGVDPASKNIMKHKPVKTGTLFERDLVWRVISQGIFVALMTLLAYWIGDTFDNPIAGQTMAFCVLALSQMLRAFNQHSNTDPIWIRGNKVNIWLIVSFIVSAILMGVILFTPNLQSLFHLTNLTSRQWLVVIILSLFSILQVELMKLIKRSVKARQQSRALESVTD
;
A
#
# COMPACT_ATOMS: atom_id res chain seq x y z
N ASN A 1 26.31 12.95 -19.57
CA ASN A 1 25.99 12.14 -20.76
C ASN A 1 26.65 10.75 -20.76
N ALA A 2 27.97 10.59 -20.42
CA ALA A 2 28.64 9.26 -20.44
C ALA A 2 28.03 8.26 -19.45
N TRP A 3 27.71 8.68 -18.24
CA TRP A 3 27.03 7.87 -17.25
C TRP A 3 25.58 7.57 -17.60
N GLN A 4 24.86 8.54 -18.18
CA GLN A 4 23.48 8.36 -18.65
C GLN A 4 23.40 7.33 -19.79
N ARG A 5 24.36 7.32 -20.72
CA ARG A 5 24.46 6.30 -21.79
C ARG A 5 24.67 4.87 -21.23
N LYS A 6 25.20 4.76 -20.02
CA LYS A 6 25.33 3.48 -19.29
C LYS A 6 24.13 3.18 -18.42
N ASN A 7 22.99 3.86 -18.62
CA ASN A 7 21.75 3.72 -17.86
C ASN A 7 21.89 4.03 -16.35
N HIS A 8 22.78 4.97 -15.99
CA HIS A 8 22.82 5.53 -14.64
C HIS A 8 21.95 6.79 -14.55
N ILE A 9 21.28 6.95 -13.42
CA ILE A 9 20.64 8.23 -13.06
C ILE A 9 21.73 9.15 -12.55
N VAL A 10 21.86 10.31 -13.18
CA VAL A 10 22.89 11.29 -12.90
C VAL A 10 22.28 12.53 -12.28
N SER A 11 22.76 12.92 -11.11
CA SER A 11 22.52 14.23 -10.52
C SER A 11 23.74 15.11 -10.76
N MET A 12 23.51 16.35 -11.19
CA MET A 12 24.55 17.37 -11.40
C MET A 12 24.31 18.53 -10.45
N THR A 13 25.35 18.99 -9.79
CA THR A 13 25.30 20.19 -8.96
C THR A 13 26.11 21.30 -9.59
N GLY A 14 25.60 22.52 -9.57
CA GLY A 14 26.28 23.71 -10.13
C GLY A 14 25.72 24.99 -9.51
N ASP A 15 26.50 26.08 -9.65
CA ASP A 15 26.18 27.39 -9.12
C ASP A 15 26.23 28.51 -10.19
N GLY A 16 26.86 28.25 -11.30
CA GLY A 16 27.12 29.25 -12.33
C GLY A 16 26.31 29.11 -13.63
N VAL A 17 26.31 30.17 -14.43
CA VAL A 17 25.71 30.18 -15.77
C VAL A 17 26.35 29.12 -16.66
N ASN A 18 27.64 28.86 -16.49
CA ASN A 18 28.39 27.86 -17.26
C ASN A 18 27.93 26.43 -16.98
N ASP A 19 27.37 26.17 -15.81
CA ASP A 19 26.87 24.87 -15.41
C ASP A 19 25.46 24.61 -15.94
N SER A 20 24.73 25.62 -16.35
CA SER A 20 23.32 25.54 -16.76
C SER A 20 23.04 24.48 -17.83
N PRO A 21 23.88 24.31 -18.88
CA PRO A 21 23.67 23.23 -19.85
C PRO A 21 23.82 21.83 -19.23
N ALA A 22 24.75 21.67 -18.29
CA ALA A 22 24.97 20.38 -17.60
C ALA A 22 23.86 20.08 -16.56
N LEU A 23 23.39 21.11 -15.84
CA LEU A 23 22.25 21.02 -14.93
C LEU A 23 21.00 20.56 -15.67
N LYS A 24 20.67 21.20 -16.79
CA LYS A 24 19.52 20.86 -17.63
C LYS A 24 19.64 19.51 -18.32
N ALA A 25 20.85 19.06 -18.65
CA ALA A 25 21.07 17.74 -19.27
C ALA A 25 21.09 16.57 -18.26
N ALA A 26 21.26 16.86 -16.98
CA ALA A 26 21.21 15.84 -15.93
C ALA A 26 19.80 15.24 -15.77
N ASN A 27 19.69 14.09 -15.11
CA ASN A 27 18.39 13.56 -14.73
C ASN A 27 17.79 14.34 -13.54
N ILE A 28 18.66 14.93 -12.72
CA ILE A 28 18.30 15.84 -11.63
C ILE A 28 19.38 16.93 -11.57
N GLY A 29 19.04 18.13 -12.01
CA GLY A 29 19.88 19.34 -11.86
C GLY A 29 19.67 19.94 -10.47
N VAL A 30 20.75 20.28 -9.77
CA VAL A 30 20.73 20.82 -8.41
C VAL A 30 21.52 22.13 -8.39
N ALA A 31 20.85 23.26 -8.15
CA ALA A 31 21.48 24.55 -7.99
C ALA A 31 21.74 24.89 -6.52
N MET A 32 22.79 25.68 -6.29
CA MET A 32 23.07 26.31 -5.01
C MET A 32 22.09 27.46 -4.76
N GLY A 33 21.56 27.58 -3.56
CA GLY A 33 20.54 28.59 -3.22
C GLY A 33 21.14 29.95 -2.85
N ILE A 34 22.28 29.94 -2.16
CA ILE A 34 22.97 31.14 -1.70
C ILE A 34 23.94 31.62 -2.78
N SER A 35 24.89 30.75 -3.20
CA SER A 35 25.92 31.06 -4.16
C SER A 35 25.48 30.95 -5.63
N GLY A 36 24.35 30.24 -5.88
CA GLY A 36 23.89 29.99 -7.25
C GLY A 36 23.29 31.21 -7.92
N THR A 37 23.62 31.37 -9.22
CA THR A 37 23.01 32.40 -10.08
C THR A 37 21.55 32.08 -10.38
N ASP A 38 20.75 33.10 -10.68
CA ASP A 38 19.32 32.90 -11.01
C ASP A 38 19.17 31.99 -12.25
N VAL A 39 20.08 32.10 -13.23
CA VAL A 39 20.09 31.24 -14.42
C VAL A 39 20.28 29.75 -14.03
N ALA A 40 21.18 29.44 -13.08
CA ALA A 40 21.40 28.10 -12.61
C ALA A 40 20.16 27.56 -11.86
N LYS A 41 19.53 28.42 -11.06
CA LYS A 41 18.29 28.07 -10.31
C LYS A 41 17.12 27.81 -11.24
N ASP A 42 16.94 28.60 -12.28
CA ASP A 42 15.83 28.50 -13.24
C ASP A 42 15.86 27.22 -14.08
N VAL A 43 17.06 26.67 -14.34
CA VAL A 43 17.21 25.45 -15.16
C VAL A 43 17.28 24.16 -14.30
N SER A 44 17.33 24.29 -13.00
CA SER A 44 17.51 23.17 -12.07
C SER A 44 16.20 22.62 -11.54
N ASP A 45 16.17 21.29 -11.28
CA ASP A 45 15.02 20.61 -10.69
C ASP A 45 14.94 20.81 -9.18
N MET A 46 16.07 21.14 -8.53
CA MET A 46 16.19 21.30 -7.08
C MET A 46 17.12 22.48 -6.74
N ILE A 47 16.79 23.21 -5.69
CA ILE A 47 17.61 24.29 -5.14
C ILE A 47 17.99 23.97 -3.70
N LEU A 48 19.29 24.01 -3.38
CA LEU A 48 19.81 23.78 -2.01
C LEU A 48 19.82 25.10 -1.26
N LEU A 49 18.80 25.41 -0.51
CA LEU A 49 18.64 26.70 0.19
C LEU A 49 19.80 27.06 1.13
N ASN A 50 20.55 26.10 1.64
CA ASN A 50 21.68 26.28 2.56
C ASN A 50 23.03 25.90 1.96
N ASP A 51 23.11 25.71 0.66
CA ASP A 51 24.31 25.28 -0.10
C ASP A 51 25.03 24.05 0.48
N SER A 52 24.30 23.22 1.23
CA SER A 52 24.88 22.06 1.90
C SER A 52 24.66 20.77 1.12
N PHE A 53 25.74 20.08 0.78
CA PHE A 53 25.69 18.75 0.15
C PHE A 53 25.01 17.68 1.03
N THR A 54 24.94 17.85 2.36
CA THR A 54 24.20 16.94 3.24
C THR A 54 22.72 16.97 2.94
N THR A 55 22.20 18.10 2.44
CA THR A 55 20.80 18.26 2.02
C THR A 55 20.47 17.37 0.82
N ILE A 56 21.42 17.10 -0.08
CA ILE A 56 21.22 16.16 -1.20
C ILE A 56 20.95 14.76 -0.67
N THR A 57 21.70 14.31 0.32
CA THR A 57 21.46 13.00 0.95
C THR A 57 20.10 12.92 1.63
N ALA A 58 19.68 13.99 2.27
CA ALA A 58 18.34 14.09 2.87
C ALA A 58 17.24 14.06 1.78
N ALA A 59 17.44 14.78 0.68
CA ALA A 59 16.52 14.78 -0.45
C ALA A 59 16.39 13.41 -1.12
N ILE A 60 17.51 12.69 -1.32
CA ILE A 60 17.49 11.31 -1.82
C ILE A 60 16.72 10.39 -0.89
N LYS A 61 16.91 10.52 0.43
CA LYS A 61 16.19 9.73 1.43
C LYS A 61 14.70 10.01 1.37
N GLU A 62 14.31 11.28 1.26
CA GLU A 62 12.90 11.69 1.19
C GLU A 62 12.27 11.21 -0.13
N GLY A 63 12.93 11.38 -1.26
CA GLY A 63 12.48 10.86 -2.55
C GLY A 63 12.26 9.35 -2.55
N ARG A 64 13.18 8.59 -1.93
CA ARG A 64 13.01 7.13 -1.75
C ARG A 64 11.82 6.80 -0.84
N LYS A 65 11.55 7.61 0.18
CA LYS A 65 10.38 7.44 1.05
C LYS A 65 9.09 7.66 0.27
N VAL A 66 8.99 8.78 -0.45
CA VAL A 66 7.82 9.13 -1.27
C VAL A 66 7.53 8.02 -2.29
N TYR A 67 8.54 7.58 -3.04
CA TYR A 67 8.39 6.50 -4.02
C TYR A 67 7.84 5.20 -3.38
N ARG A 68 8.38 4.80 -2.24
CA ARG A 68 7.88 3.61 -1.53
C ARG A 68 6.48 3.78 -0.99
N ASN A 69 6.13 4.96 -0.51
CA ASN A 69 4.79 5.23 -0.03
C ASN A 69 3.78 5.18 -1.19
N ILE A 70 4.13 5.72 -2.35
CA ILE A 70 3.32 5.58 -3.57
C ILE A 70 3.09 4.10 -3.91
N GLN A 71 4.15 3.27 -3.89
CA GLN A 71 4.00 1.82 -4.13
C GLN A 71 3.07 1.14 -3.10
N LYS A 72 3.15 1.52 -1.82
CA LYS A 72 2.25 1.00 -0.77
C LYS A 72 0.80 1.38 -1.03
N VAL A 73 0.54 2.64 -1.38
CA VAL A 73 -0.81 3.13 -1.69
C VAL A 73 -1.38 2.39 -2.90
N ILE A 74 -0.61 2.30 -3.99
CA ILE A 74 -1.02 1.57 -5.20
C ILE A 74 -1.33 0.10 -4.87
N GLN A 75 -0.43 -0.58 -4.15
CA GLN A 75 -0.65 -1.97 -3.75
C GLN A 75 -1.92 -2.11 -2.91
N PHE A 76 -2.12 -1.23 -1.94
CA PHE A 76 -3.26 -1.25 -1.04
C PHE A 76 -4.59 -1.11 -1.81
N LEU A 77 -4.71 -0.09 -2.66
CA LEU A 77 -5.92 0.18 -3.44
C LEU A 77 -6.20 -0.93 -4.47
N LEU A 78 -5.18 -1.36 -5.22
CA LEU A 78 -5.36 -2.41 -6.23
C LEU A 78 -5.80 -3.74 -5.63
N VAL A 79 -5.31 -4.09 -4.44
CA VAL A 79 -5.76 -5.34 -3.79
C VAL A 79 -7.25 -5.27 -3.43
N GLY A 80 -7.73 -4.11 -2.94
CA GLY A 80 -9.16 -3.89 -2.70
C GLY A 80 -9.99 -4.07 -3.97
N ASN A 81 -9.61 -3.37 -5.04
CA ASN A 81 -10.32 -3.43 -6.31
C ASN A 81 -10.33 -4.85 -6.91
N ILE A 82 -9.20 -5.58 -6.85
CA ILE A 82 -9.16 -6.98 -7.30
C ILE A 82 -10.08 -7.87 -6.44
N ALA A 83 -10.13 -7.64 -5.13
CA ALA A 83 -11.02 -8.38 -4.26
C ALA A 83 -12.50 -8.14 -4.63
N GLU A 84 -12.89 -6.89 -4.85
CA GLU A 84 -14.25 -6.50 -5.26
C GLU A 84 -14.63 -7.13 -6.60
N ILE A 85 -13.79 -6.94 -7.63
CA ILE A 85 -14.02 -7.49 -8.97
C ILE A 85 -14.10 -9.02 -8.93
N THR A 86 -13.16 -9.68 -8.24
CA THR A 86 -13.13 -11.14 -8.15
C THR A 86 -14.35 -11.69 -7.41
N THR A 87 -14.79 -11.02 -6.34
CA THR A 87 -15.98 -11.39 -5.58
C THR A 87 -17.22 -11.35 -6.46
N LEU A 88 -17.45 -10.24 -7.17
CA LEU A 88 -18.61 -10.09 -8.06
C LEU A 88 -18.54 -11.04 -9.26
N PHE A 89 -17.35 -11.20 -9.85
CA PHE A 89 -17.15 -12.09 -10.99
C PHE A 89 -17.44 -13.56 -10.64
N ILE A 90 -16.94 -14.04 -9.50
CA ILE A 90 -17.19 -15.43 -9.05
C ILE A 90 -18.68 -15.62 -8.73
N ALA A 91 -19.32 -14.69 -8.02
CA ALA A 91 -20.75 -14.78 -7.74
C ALA A 91 -21.59 -14.85 -9.01
N THR A 92 -21.25 -14.03 -10.03
CA THR A 92 -21.92 -14.06 -11.33
C THR A 92 -21.73 -15.40 -12.06
N LEU A 93 -20.51 -15.98 -12.02
CA LEU A 93 -20.25 -17.29 -12.65
C LEU A 93 -21.06 -18.42 -12.04
N PHE A 94 -21.27 -18.39 -10.71
CA PHE A 94 -22.06 -19.39 -10.02
C PHE A 94 -23.56 -19.05 -9.93
N ASN A 95 -23.98 -17.98 -10.62
CA ASN A 95 -25.35 -17.49 -10.62
C ASN A 95 -25.91 -17.26 -9.20
N TRP A 96 -25.05 -16.77 -8.31
CA TRP A 96 -25.44 -16.30 -6.98
C TRP A 96 -25.98 -14.89 -7.04
N ASP A 97 -26.84 -14.53 -6.08
CA ASP A 97 -27.22 -13.14 -5.88
C ASP A 97 -25.98 -12.29 -5.58
N ALA A 98 -26.01 -11.01 -5.91
CA ALA A 98 -24.85 -10.14 -5.77
C ALA A 98 -24.43 -10.03 -4.29
N PRO A 99 -23.24 -10.53 -3.92
CA PRO A 99 -22.75 -10.46 -2.52
C PRO A 99 -22.45 -9.03 -2.08
N LEU A 100 -22.19 -8.15 -3.03
CA LEU A 100 -21.89 -6.74 -2.81
C LEU A 100 -22.73 -5.89 -3.76
N LEU A 101 -23.45 -4.93 -3.21
CA LEU A 101 -24.17 -3.94 -3.99
C LEU A 101 -23.25 -2.79 -4.40
N ALA A 102 -23.63 -2.02 -5.43
CA ALA A 102 -22.85 -0.87 -5.88
C ALA A 102 -22.59 0.15 -4.74
N VAL A 103 -23.58 0.36 -3.85
CA VAL A 103 -23.45 1.24 -2.70
C VAL A 103 -22.41 0.73 -1.70
N HIS A 104 -22.27 -0.59 -1.53
CA HIS A 104 -21.23 -1.20 -0.68
C HIS A 104 -19.83 -0.93 -1.23
N VAL A 105 -19.63 -1.19 -2.54
CA VAL A 105 -18.36 -0.93 -3.23
C VAL A 105 -17.96 0.54 -3.17
N LEU A 106 -18.93 1.43 -3.44
CA LEU A 106 -18.71 2.88 -3.36
C LEU A 106 -18.27 3.30 -1.94
N TRP A 107 -18.96 2.80 -0.92
CA TRP A 107 -18.64 3.14 0.47
C TRP A 107 -17.28 2.62 0.90
N VAL A 108 -16.97 1.38 0.56
CA VAL A 108 -15.67 0.77 0.87
C VAL A 108 -14.54 1.58 0.26
N ASN A 109 -14.66 1.96 -1.01
CA ASN A 109 -13.64 2.74 -1.70
C ASN A 109 -13.52 4.18 -1.19
N LEU A 110 -14.64 4.83 -0.85
CA LEU A 110 -14.65 6.21 -0.39
C LEU A 110 -14.25 6.34 1.08
N ALA A 111 -14.85 5.56 1.97
CA ALA A 111 -14.71 5.75 3.42
C ALA A 111 -13.63 4.84 4.04
N THR A 112 -13.58 3.56 3.66
CA THR A 112 -12.69 2.60 4.32
C THR A 112 -11.35 2.41 3.62
N ALA A 113 -11.23 2.71 2.32
CA ALA A 113 -9.97 2.60 1.58
C ALA A 113 -9.23 3.94 1.47
N SER A 114 -9.93 5.06 1.21
CA SER A 114 -9.28 6.35 0.96
C SER A 114 -8.51 6.88 2.17
N LEU A 115 -9.07 6.80 3.37
CA LEU A 115 -8.42 7.30 4.59
C LEU A 115 -7.12 6.54 4.92
N PRO A 116 -7.09 5.20 4.95
CA PRO A 116 -5.84 4.46 5.13
C PRO A 116 -4.84 4.67 3.97
N ALA A 117 -5.30 4.84 2.72
CA ALA A 117 -4.44 5.15 1.59
C ALA A 117 -3.69 6.48 1.77
N LEU A 118 -4.39 7.54 2.21
CA LEU A 118 -3.78 8.83 2.56
C LEU A 118 -2.76 8.67 3.70
N ALA A 119 -3.10 7.91 4.74
CA ALA A 119 -2.21 7.65 5.86
C ALA A 119 -0.93 6.89 5.43
N LEU A 120 -1.03 5.95 4.48
CA LEU A 120 0.12 5.27 3.89
C LEU A 120 0.99 6.22 3.04
N GLY A 121 0.39 7.23 2.40
CA GLY A 121 1.11 8.24 1.62
C GLY A 121 2.11 9.05 2.45
N VAL A 122 1.81 9.27 3.74
CA VAL A 122 2.67 9.99 4.69
C VAL A 122 3.47 9.07 5.62
N ASP A 123 3.56 7.78 5.31
CA ASP A 123 4.21 6.78 6.15
C ASP A 123 5.70 7.11 6.39
N PRO A 124 6.21 6.99 7.63
CA PRO A 124 7.60 7.32 7.93
C PRO A 124 8.59 6.39 7.20
N ALA A 125 9.76 6.95 6.84
CA ALA A 125 10.80 6.19 6.19
C ALA A 125 11.31 5.03 7.05
N SER A 126 11.53 3.86 6.45
CA SER A 126 12.18 2.76 7.14
C SER A 126 13.64 3.09 7.48
N LYS A 127 14.15 2.60 8.61
CA LYS A 127 15.54 2.84 9.06
C LYS A 127 16.60 2.46 8.00
N ASN A 128 16.31 1.47 7.17
CA ASN A 128 17.26 0.93 6.20
C ASN A 128 17.02 1.44 4.76
N ILE A 129 16.26 2.53 4.58
CA ILE A 129 15.86 3.01 3.24
C ILE A 129 17.07 3.31 2.34
N MET A 130 18.17 3.84 2.91
CA MET A 130 19.39 4.16 2.18
C MET A 130 20.28 2.93 1.90
N LYS A 131 20.09 1.81 2.60
CA LYS A 131 20.84 0.56 2.39
C LYS A 131 20.32 -0.26 1.20
N HIS A 132 19.12 0.03 0.73
CA HIS A 132 18.57 -0.64 -0.45
C HIS A 132 19.18 -0.10 -1.73
N LYS A 133 19.37 -0.99 -2.71
CA LYS A 133 19.80 -0.58 -4.06
C LYS A 133 18.79 0.41 -4.65
N PRO A 134 19.24 1.36 -5.48
CA PRO A 134 18.34 2.22 -6.23
C PRO A 134 17.36 1.39 -7.06
N VAL A 135 16.12 1.83 -7.14
CA VAL A 135 15.14 1.21 -8.04
C VAL A 135 15.55 1.57 -9.47
N LYS A 136 15.70 0.58 -10.33
CA LYS A 136 15.95 0.81 -11.75
C LYS A 136 14.73 1.55 -12.33
N THR A 137 15.02 2.59 -13.08
CA THR A 137 14.03 3.52 -13.64
C THR A 137 12.85 2.85 -14.34
N GLY A 138 11.67 3.35 -14.07
CA GLY A 138 10.53 3.33 -14.99
C GLY A 138 9.36 2.45 -14.64
N THR A 139 9.44 1.50 -13.71
CA THR A 139 8.29 0.61 -13.42
C THR A 139 7.85 0.68 -11.97
N LEU A 140 6.76 1.42 -11.73
CA LEU A 140 6.02 1.33 -10.45
C LEU A 140 5.50 -0.10 -10.22
N PHE A 141 5.23 -0.83 -11.29
CA PHE A 141 4.70 -2.19 -11.30
C PHE A 141 5.82 -3.23 -11.48
N GLU A 142 6.61 -3.46 -10.43
CA GLU A 142 7.51 -4.59 -10.41
C GLU A 142 6.71 -5.91 -10.41
N ARG A 143 7.20 -6.95 -11.10
CA ARG A 143 6.55 -8.27 -11.17
C ARG A 143 6.18 -8.82 -9.78
N ASP A 144 7.01 -8.55 -8.80
CA ASP A 144 6.78 -8.96 -7.41
C ASP A 144 5.59 -8.22 -6.76
N LEU A 145 5.38 -6.95 -7.12
CA LEU A 145 4.22 -6.17 -6.67
C LEU A 145 2.93 -6.71 -7.29
N VAL A 146 2.93 -6.95 -8.60
CA VAL A 146 1.77 -7.49 -9.32
C VAL A 146 1.34 -8.83 -8.73
N TRP A 147 2.28 -9.75 -8.50
CA TRP A 147 1.98 -11.05 -7.90
C TRP A 147 1.40 -10.92 -6.48
N ARG A 148 1.93 -9.99 -5.66
CA ARG A 148 1.36 -9.71 -4.34
C ARG A 148 -0.06 -9.17 -4.43
N VAL A 149 -0.30 -8.24 -5.34
CA VAL A 149 -1.63 -7.63 -5.54
C VAL A 149 -2.65 -8.69 -5.92
N ILE A 150 -2.35 -9.52 -6.92
CA ILE A 150 -3.26 -10.57 -7.39
C ILE A 150 -3.53 -11.60 -6.29
N SER A 151 -2.48 -12.15 -5.67
CA SER A 151 -2.64 -13.20 -4.66
C SER A 151 -3.39 -12.73 -3.42
N GLN A 152 -3.11 -11.50 -2.97
CA GLN A 152 -3.80 -10.91 -1.82
C GLN A 152 -5.25 -10.52 -2.15
N GLY A 153 -5.51 -9.99 -3.36
CA GLY A 153 -6.86 -9.63 -3.79
C GLY A 153 -7.76 -10.86 -3.92
N ILE A 154 -7.28 -11.92 -4.56
CA ILE A 154 -8.01 -13.20 -4.67
C ILE A 154 -8.29 -13.78 -3.28
N PHE A 155 -7.32 -13.72 -2.36
CA PHE A 155 -7.53 -14.25 -1.02
C PHE A 155 -8.62 -13.49 -0.25
N VAL A 156 -8.62 -12.16 -0.31
CA VAL A 156 -9.68 -11.32 0.30
C VAL A 156 -11.04 -11.62 -0.36
N ALA A 157 -11.09 -11.77 -1.69
CA ALA A 157 -12.30 -12.16 -2.39
C ALA A 157 -12.87 -13.49 -1.88
N LEU A 158 -12.00 -14.50 -1.70
CA LEU A 158 -12.42 -15.81 -1.17
C LEU A 158 -12.98 -15.70 0.26
N MET A 159 -12.36 -14.89 1.13
CA MET A 159 -12.88 -14.66 2.48
C MET A 159 -14.23 -13.93 2.45
N THR A 160 -14.38 -12.97 1.56
CA THR A 160 -15.63 -12.22 1.35
C THR A 160 -16.74 -13.13 0.83
N LEU A 161 -16.45 -13.97 -0.16
CA LEU A 161 -17.40 -14.96 -0.69
C LEU A 161 -17.79 -16.01 0.34
N LEU A 162 -16.83 -16.46 1.16
CA LEU A 162 -17.10 -17.40 2.24
C LEU A 162 -18.02 -16.78 3.29
N ALA A 163 -17.83 -15.51 3.62
CA ALA A 163 -18.72 -14.78 4.53
C ALA A 163 -20.14 -14.66 3.95
N TYR A 164 -20.24 -14.32 2.66
CA TYR A 164 -21.51 -14.27 1.95
C TYR A 164 -22.20 -15.64 2.01
N TRP A 165 -21.53 -16.70 1.59
CA TRP A 165 -22.09 -18.05 1.56
C TRP A 165 -22.57 -18.54 2.92
N ILE A 166 -21.82 -18.28 4.00
CA ILE A 166 -22.22 -18.64 5.36
C ILE A 166 -23.49 -17.86 5.76
N GLY A 167 -23.55 -16.55 5.54
CA GLY A 167 -24.69 -15.73 5.90
C GLY A 167 -25.95 -16.07 5.08
N ASP A 168 -25.78 -16.31 3.79
CA ASP A 168 -26.86 -16.66 2.88
C ASP A 168 -27.46 -18.04 3.22
N THR A 169 -26.60 -19.05 3.42
CA THR A 169 -27.03 -20.44 3.63
C THR A 169 -27.66 -20.69 5.00
N PHE A 170 -27.15 -20.03 6.05
CA PHE A 170 -27.59 -20.32 7.42
C PHE A 170 -28.60 -19.30 7.97
N ASP A 171 -28.76 -18.15 7.32
CA ASP A 171 -29.65 -17.09 7.81
C ASP A 171 -30.57 -16.57 6.68
N ASN A 172 -30.08 -15.61 5.89
CA ASN A 172 -30.79 -15.03 4.75
C ASN A 172 -29.84 -14.25 3.83
N PRO A 173 -30.21 -13.96 2.58
CA PRO A 173 -29.37 -13.25 1.62
C PRO A 173 -28.88 -11.88 2.10
N ILE A 174 -29.68 -11.12 2.83
CA ILE A 174 -29.32 -9.82 3.36
C ILE A 174 -28.21 -9.95 4.42
N ALA A 175 -28.30 -10.97 5.28
CA ALA A 175 -27.24 -11.27 6.25
C ALA A 175 -25.93 -11.66 5.54
N GLY A 176 -26.01 -12.46 4.48
CA GLY A 176 -24.87 -12.80 3.62
C GLY A 176 -24.20 -11.55 3.02
N GLN A 177 -24.99 -10.64 2.44
CA GLN A 177 -24.49 -9.36 1.90
C GLN A 177 -23.84 -8.49 2.99
N THR A 178 -24.48 -8.39 4.15
CA THR A 178 -23.95 -7.62 5.28
C THR A 178 -22.63 -8.21 5.79
N MET A 179 -22.54 -9.53 5.92
CA MET A 179 -21.29 -10.20 6.33
C MET A 179 -20.18 -10.00 5.29
N ALA A 180 -20.47 -10.14 4.00
CA ALA A 180 -19.52 -9.89 2.92
C ALA A 180 -18.99 -8.46 2.93
N PHE A 181 -19.88 -7.48 3.05
CA PHE A 181 -19.52 -6.06 3.16
C PHE A 181 -18.61 -5.81 4.38
N CYS A 182 -18.97 -6.37 5.55
CA CYS A 182 -18.18 -6.22 6.76
C CYS A 182 -16.78 -6.87 6.63
N VAL A 183 -16.68 -8.09 6.07
CA VAL A 183 -15.40 -8.77 5.87
C VAL A 183 -14.52 -8.00 4.91
N LEU A 184 -15.07 -7.51 3.77
CA LEU A 184 -14.31 -6.73 2.82
C LEU A 184 -13.77 -5.45 3.45
N ALA A 185 -14.62 -4.65 4.10
CA ALA A 185 -14.25 -3.39 4.72
C ALA A 185 -13.22 -3.58 5.85
N LEU A 186 -13.47 -4.50 6.79
CA LEU A 186 -12.56 -4.78 7.90
C LEU A 186 -11.23 -5.34 7.42
N SER A 187 -11.24 -6.24 6.42
CA SER A 187 -10.01 -6.77 5.82
C SER A 187 -9.15 -5.66 5.22
N GLN A 188 -9.75 -4.69 4.52
CA GLN A 188 -9.02 -3.55 3.98
C GLN A 188 -8.42 -2.68 5.09
N MET A 189 -9.22 -2.29 6.08
CA MET A 189 -8.74 -1.46 7.19
C MET A 189 -7.59 -2.12 7.95
N LEU A 190 -7.70 -3.41 8.27
CA LEU A 190 -6.70 -4.17 8.98
C LEU A 190 -5.42 -4.36 8.15
N ARG A 191 -5.54 -4.59 6.84
CA ARG A 191 -4.40 -4.74 5.93
C ARG A 191 -3.58 -3.49 5.74
N ALA A 192 -4.13 -2.30 5.95
CA ALA A 192 -3.37 -1.06 5.91
C ALA A 192 -2.17 -1.10 6.88
N PHE A 193 -2.33 -1.72 8.05
CA PHE A 193 -1.24 -1.91 9.01
C PHE A 193 -0.15 -2.87 8.50
N ASN A 194 -0.52 -3.87 7.71
CA ASN A 194 0.43 -4.81 7.11
C ASN A 194 1.26 -4.16 5.99
N GLN A 195 0.74 -3.12 5.33
CA GLN A 195 1.44 -2.41 4.25
C GLN A 195 2.55 -1.48 4.75
N HIS A 196 2.63 -1.23 6.06
CA HIS A 196 3.72 -0.43 6.64
C HIS A 196 5.11 -0.99 6.30
N SER A 197 5.27 -2.32 6.26
CA SER A 197 6.49 -2.98 5.77
C SER A 197 6.16 -4.16 4.85
N ASN A 198 6.83 -4.22 3.70
CA ASN A 198 6.71 -5.34 2.75
C ASN A 198 7.62 -6.53 3.10
N THR A 199 8.56 -6.35 4.03
CA THR A 199 9.59 -7.36 4.37
C THR A 199 9.56 -7.76 5.83
N ASP A 200 9.22 -6.83 6.72
CA ASP A 200 9.27 -7.07 8.15
C ASP A 200 7.87 -7.31 8.70
N PRO A 201 7.68 -8.38 9.50
CA PRO A 201 6.42 -8.63 10.19
C PRO A 201 6.03 -7.48 11.13
N ILE A 202 4.74 -7.33 11.41
CA ILE A 202 4.20 -6.25 12.26
C ILE A 202 4.83 -6.25 13.66
N TRP A 203 5.16 -7.42 14.20
CA TRP A 203 5.72 -7.56 15.56
C TRP A 203 7.21 -7.25 15.66
N ILE A 204 7.96 -7.17 14.54
CA ILE A 204 9.36 -6.77 14.54
C ILE A 204 9.45 -5.26 14.38
N ARG A 205 9.26 -4.55 15.48
CA ARG A 205 9.25 -3.08 15.48
C ARG A 205 10.67 -2.50 15.55
N GLY A 206 11.12 -1.97 14.43
CA GLY A 206 12.24 -1.01 14.37
C GLY A 206 11.81 0.34 13.81
N ASN A 207 10.59 0.49 13.29
CA ASN A 207 10.08 1.68 12.61
C ASN A 207 9.17 2.53 13.52
N LYS A 208 9.11 3.83 13.23
CA LYS A 208 8.18 4.74 13.90
C LYS A 208 6.74 4.33 13.58
N VAL A 209 5.87 4.32 14.58
CA VAL A 209 4.44 4.06 14.40
C VAL A 209 3.85 5.20 13.58
N ASN A 210 3.10 4.88 12.54
CA ASN A 210 2.34 5.87 11.78
C ASN A 210 1.02 6.16 12.51
N ILE A 211 0.97 7.29 13.20
CA ILE A 211 -0.23 7.73 13.93
C ILE A 211 -1.42 7.94 13.00
N TRP A 212 -1.18 8.37 11.75
CA TRP A 212 -2.23 8.61 10.77
C TRP A 212 -2.95 7.32 10.35
N LEU A 213 -2.25 6.17 10.37
CA LEU A 213 -2.90 4.86 10.15
C LEU A 213 -3.85 4.51 11.30
N ILE A 214 -3.49 4.83 12.53
CA ILE A 214 -4.37 4.60 13.70
C ILE A 214 -5.59 5.51 13.61
N VAL A 215 -5.38 6.80 13.33
CA VAL A 215 -6.48 7.77 13.17
C VAL A 215 -7.40 7.35 12.03
N SER A 216 -6.86 6.99 10.86
CA SER A 216 -7.66 6.55 9.72
C SER A 216 -8.47 5.29 10.05
N PHE A 217 -7.89 4.33 10.78
CA PHE A 217 -8.60 3.13 11.22
C PHE A 217 -9.78 3.48 12.15
N ILE A 218 -9.55 4.33 13.15
CA ILE A 218 -10.60 4.74 14.10
C ILE A 218 -11.72 5.47 13.36
N VAL A 219 -11.39 6.43 12.50
CA VAL A 219 -12.39 7.19 11.72
C VAL A 219 -13.17 6.26 10.79
N SER A 220 -12.51 5.38 10.05
CA SER A 220 -13.18 4.40 9.19
C SER A 220 -14.06 3.43 9.98
N ALA A 221 -13.62 3.01 11.17
CA ALA A 221 -14.41 2.14 12.05
C ALA A 221 -15.68 2.86 12.58
N ILE A 222 -15.56 4.13 12.94
CA ILE A 222 -16.71 4.95 13.36
C ILE A 222 -17.69 5.11 12.19
N LEU A 223 -17.21 5.47 11.00
CA LEU A 223 -18.04 5.62 9.80
C LEU A 223 -18.75 4.32 9.44
N MET A 224 -18.05 3.19 9.53
CA MET A 224 -18.63 1.86 9.34
C MET A 224 -19.70 1.55 10.39
N GLY A 225 -19.43 1.86 11.66
CA GLY A 225 -20.38 1.69 12.77
C GLY A 225 -21.64 2.53 12.57
N VAL A 226 -21.51 3.78 12.10
CA VAL A 226 -22.66 4.65 11.83
C VAL A 226 -23.60 3.99 10.81
N ILE A 227 -23.09 3.41 9.73
CA ILE A 227 -23.94 2.72 8.75
C ILE A 227 -24.57 1.44 9.33
N LEU A 228 -23.79 0.66 10.07
CA LEU A 228 -24.24 -0.63 10.59
C LEU A 228 -25.26 -0.53 11.73
N PHE A 229 -25.28 0.58 12.46
CA PHE A 229 -26.14 0.73 13.64
C PHE A 229 -27.22 1.82 13.52
N THR A 230 -27.28 2.54 12.39
CA THR A 230 -28.33 3.54 12.15
C THR A 230 -29.42 2.96 11.24
N PRO A 231 -30.69 2.76 11.70
CA PRO A 231 -31.73 2.06 10.95
C PRO A 231 -31.99 2.64 9.54
N ASN A 232 -32.01 3.96 9.41
CA ASN A 232 -32.23 4.63 8.11
C ASN A 232 -31.10 4.37 7.12
N LEU A 233 -29.85 4.27 7.60
CA LEU A 233 -28.69 3.96 6.77
C LEU A 233 -28.62 2.46 6.44
N GLN A 234 -28.98 1.59 7.39
CA GLN A 234 -29.06 0.16 7.12
C GLN A 234 -30.03 -0.12 5.95
N SER A 235 -31.21 0.49 5.94
CA SER A 235 -32.16 0.32 4.84
C SER A 235 -31.63 0.84 3.49
N LEU A 236 -30.93 1.98 3.50
CA LEU A 236 -30.32 2.55 2.29
C LEU A 236 -29.21 1.66 1.73
N PHE A 237 -28.43 1.04 2.60
CA PHE A 237 -27.33 0.14 2.24
C PHE A 237 -27.77 -1.33 2.14
N HIS A 238 -29.05 -1.65 2.29
CA HIS A 238 -29.58 -3.02 2.32
C HIS A 238 -28.80 -3.92 3.31
N LEU A 239 -28.58 -3.44 4.52
CA LEU A 239 -27.88 -4.14 5.58
C LEU A 239 -28.86 -4.61 6.67
N THR A 240 -28.44 -5.62 7.43
CA THR A 240 -29.19 -6.11 8.59
C THR A 240 -28.32 -6.18 9.83
N ASN A 241 -28.95 -6.23 11.01
CA ASN A 241 -28.22 -6.43 12.24
C ASN A 241 -27.64 -7.84 12.30
N LEU A 242 -26.33 -7.94 12.50
CA LEU A 242 -25.64 -9.21 12.63
C LEU A 242 -25.73 -9.73 14.08
N THR A 243 -25.97 -11.02 14.21
CA THR A 243 -25.89 -11.74 15.50
C THR A 243 -24.45 -11.85 16.01
N SER A 244 -24.27 -12.14 17.30
CA SER A 244 -22.92 -12.33 17.86
C SER A 244 -22.12 -13.44 17.16
N ARG A 245 -22.78 -14.50 16.69
CA ARG A 245 -22.13 -15.58 15.92
C ARG A 245 -21.63 -15.09 14.57
N GLN A 246 -22.44 -14.32 13.85
CA GLN A 246 -22.08 -13.73 12.55
C GLN A 246 -20.91 -12.74 12.70
N TRP A 247 -20.92 -11.90 13.74
CA TRP A 247 -19.78 -11.01 14.05
C TRP A 247 -18.50 -11.79 14.32
N LEU A 248 -18.58 -12.91 15.04
CA LEU A 248 -17.42 -13.75 15.28
C LEU A 248 -16.84 -14.30 13.96
N VAL A 249 -17.69 -14.76 13.05
CA VAL A 249 -17.27 -15.21 11.71
C VAL A 249 -16.62 -14.07 10.92
N VAL A 250 -17.24 -12.90 10.89
CA VAL A 250 -16.72 -11.70 10.21
C VAL A 250 -15.33 -11.34 10.74
N ILE A 251 -15.14 -11.30 12.05
CA ILE A 251 -13.85 -10.98 12.68
C ILE A 251 -12.80 -12.03 12.33
N ILE A 252 -13.11 -13.31 12.43
CA ILE A 252 -12.20 -14.41 12.12
C ILE A 252 -11.76 -14.32 10.66
N LEU A 253 -12.68 -14.20 9.70
CA LEU A 253 -12.37 -14.15 8.28
C LEU A 253 -11.55 -12.89 7.92
N SER A 254 -11.85 -11.77 8.55
CA SER A 254 -11.06 -10.54 8.36
C SER A 254 -9.62 -10.68 8.89
N LEU A 255 -9.42 -11.35 10.02
CA LEU A 255 -8.10 -11.62 10.58
C LEU A 255 -7.27 -12.58 9.73
N PHE A 256 -7.91 -13.54 9.04
CA PHE A 256 -7.21 -14.43 8.11
C PHE A 256 -6.52 -13.65 6.98
N SER A 257 -7.08 -12.51 6.55
CA SER A 257 -6.44 -11.66 5.53
C SER A 257 -5.11 -11.06 6.01
N ILE A 258 -4.96 -10.78 7.31
CA ILE A 258 -3.70 -10.34 7.91
C ILE A 258 -2.71 -11.51 7.98
N LEU A 259 -3.17 -12.66 8.47
CA LEU A 259 -2.33 -13.85 8.64
C LEU A 259 -1.71 -14.30 7.31
N GLN A 260 -2.45 -14.25 6.21
CA GLN A 260 -1.95 -14.56 4.87
C GLN A 260 -0.77 -13.65 4.49
N VAL A 261 -0.86 -12.36 4.71
CA VAL A 261 0.20 -11.41 4.38
C VAL A 261 1.44 -11.65 5.25
N GLU A 262 1.24 -11.86 6.55
CA GLU A 262 2.35 -12.14 7.47
C GLU A 262 3.05 -13.46 7.15
N LEU A 263 2.31 -14.50 6.79
CA LEU A 263 2.85 -15.78 6.36
C LEU A 263 3.71 -15.62 5.08
N MET A 264 3.22 -14.86 4.10
CA MET A 264 3.98 -14.56 2.88
C MET A 264 5.30 -13.82 3.19
N LYS A 265 5.30 -12.87 4.13
CA LYS A 265 6.52 -12.18 4.57
C LYS A 265 7.52 -13.15 5.22
N LEU A 266 7.05 -14.05 6.08
CA LEU A 266 7.89 -15.06 6.73
C LEU A 266 8.51 -16.03 5.70
N ILE A 267 7.73 -16.51 4.74
CA ILE A 267 8.22 -17.37 3.66
C ILE A 267 9.30 -16.66 2.85
N LYS A 268 9.05 -15.41 2.42
CA LYS A 268 10.05 -14.63 1.67
C LYS A 268 11.34 -14.41 2.47
N ARG A 269 11.24 -14.18 3.77
CA ARG A 269 12.41 -14.01 4.65
C ARG A 269 13.21 -15.30 4.75
N SER A 270 12.54 -16.43 4.94
CA SER A 270 13.19 -17.76 5.01
C SER A 270 13.89 -18.12 3.69
N VAL A 271 13.27 -17.84 2.55
CA VAL A 271 13.87 -18.06 1.22
C VAL A 271 15.12 -17.19 1.02
N LYS A 272 15.06 -15.91 1.37
CA LYS A 272 16.23 -15.00 1.28
C LYS A 272 17.38 -15.46 2.19
N ALA A 273 17.08 -15.87 3.42
CA ALA A 273 18.10 -16.38 4.35
C ALA A 273 18.81 -17.63 3.78
N ARG A 274 18.06 -18.58 3.22
CA ARG A 274 18.62 -19.77 2.58
C ARG A 274 19.49 -19.45 1.35
N GLN A 275 19.08 -18.47 0.53
CA GLN A 275 19.85 -18.03 -0.63
C GLN A 275 21.18 -17.38 -0.20
N GLN A 276 21.18 -16.59 0.87
CA GLN A 276 22.38 -15.97 1.42
C GLN A 276 23.35 -17.03 2.00
N SER A 277 22.85 -18.02 2.73
CA SER A 277 23.69 -19.12 3.25
C SER A 277 24.36 -19.88 2.11
N ARG A 278 23.62 -20.26 1.06
CA ARG A 278 24.17 -20.96 -0.11
C ARG A 278 25.21 -20.11 -0.87
N ALA A 279 24.98 -18.80 -0.98
CA ALA A 279 25.94 -17.90 -1.62
C ALA A 279 27.24 -17.75 -0.80
N LEU A 280 27.20 -17.85 0.52
CA LEU A 280 28.37 -17.85 1.39
C LEU A 280 29.13 -19.17 1.29
N GLU A 281 28.45 -20.30 1.27
CA GLU A 281 29.04 -21.63 1.08
C GLU A 281 29.79 -21.73 -0.26
N SER A 282 29.22 -21.19 -1.34
CA SER A 282 29.86 -21.20 -2.68
C SER A 282 31.07 -20.27 -2.84
N VAL A 283 31.39 -19.43 -1.86
CA VAL A 283 32.57 -18.54 -1.83
C VAL A 283 33.68 -19.12 -0.96
N THR A 284 33.35 -20.11 -0.12
CA THR A 284 34.30 -20.78 0.78
C THR A 284 34.86 -22.10 0.22
N ASP A 285 34.24 -22.62 -0.84
CA ASP A 285 34.75 -23.71 -1.70
C ASP A 285 35.51 -23.11 -2.91
#